data_5f6660108ac9ab23fb55af9f7c7974cb
#
_entry.id   5f6660108ac9ab23fb55af9f7c7974cb
#
_cell.length_a   1.000
_cell.length_b   1.000
_cell.length_c   1.000
_cell.angle_alpha   90.00
_cell.angle_beta   90.00
_cell.angle_gamma   90.00
#
_symmetry.space_group_name_H-M   'P 1'
#
loop_
_entity.id
_entity.type
_entity.pdbx_description
1 polymer ?
#
loop_
_entity_poly.entity_id
_entity_poly.type
_entity_poly.pdbx_seq_one_letter_code
_entity_poly.pdbx_strand_id
1 'polypeptide(L)'
;MKKTITTLLLLSCITAFSFAQSIVMTSGTIDFIKDQQVIQFTFSYDEMLVGKLTESEYVDKKSSEYNAKEEGKGDQWKAAWYGDRKERFEPKFLELFDKYMSEVGITAGTEGAQYRIEINTDFTEPGWNVGVMRQNASVDLSCKVKKIETGEQ
;
A
#
# COMPACT_ATOMS: atom_id res chain seq x y z
N MET A 1 47.35 18.17 -40.87
CA MET A 1 46.92 18.53 -39.50
C MET A 1 45.46 18.10 -39.37
N LYS A 2 45.24 16.97 -38.73
CA LYS A 2 43.90 16.41 -38.51
C LYS A 2 43.39 16.95 -37.17
N LYS A 3 42.32 17.74 -37.21
CA LYS A 3 41.62 18.19 -35.99
C LYS A 3 40.61 17.12 -35.61
N THR A 4 40.93 16.37 -34.58
CA THR A 4 39.97 15.46 -33.92
C THR A 4 39.04 16.28 -33.03
N ILE A 5 37.82 16.41 -33.46
CA ILE A 5 36.73 16.98 -32.63
C ILE A 5 36.29 15.86 -31.72
N THR A 6 36.74 15.90 -30.49
CA THR A 6 36.20 15.01 -29.43
C THR A 6 34.88 15.57 -28.97
N THR A 7 33.81 14.99 -29.49
CA THR A 7 32.43 15.29 -29.00
C THR A 7 32.26 14.60 -27.65
N LEU A 8 32.41 15.38 -26.58
CA LEU A 8 32.13 14.95 -25.23
C LEU A 8 30.60 14.85 -25.09
N LEU A 9 30.12 13.65 -25.27
CA LEU A 9 28.71 13.35 -25.02
C LEU A 9 28.51 13.37 -23.49
N LEU A 10 28.06 14.51 -22.97
CA LEU A 10 27.62 14.67 -21.60
C LEU A 10 26.34 13.86 -21.45
N LEU A 11 26.47 12.58 -21.06
CA LEU A 11 25.38 11.73 -20.63
C LEU A 11 24.91 12.27 -19.28
N SER A 12 24.02 13.27 -19.31
CA SER A 12 23.32 13.78 -18.15
C SER A 12 22.43 12.64 -17.65
N CYS A 13 22.93 11.88 -16.67
CA CYS A 13 22.16 10.95 -15.89
C CYS A 13 21.17 11.79 -15.07
N ILE A 14 20.00 12.07 -15.65
CA ILE A 14 18.86 12.60 -14.91
C ILE A 14 18.43 11.46 -14.00
N THR A 15 18.96 11.43 -12.78
CA THR A 15 18.39 10.61 -11.71
C THR A 15 17.01 11.19 -11.43
N ALA A 16 16.00 10.61 -12.05
CA ALA A 16 14.63 10.84 -11.68
C ALA A 16 14.48 10.34 -10.23
N PHE A 17 14.51 11.27 -9.28
CA PHE A 17 14.07 10.97 -7.92
C PHE A 17 12.60 10.64 -8.00
N SER A 18 12.28 9.35 -8.12
CA SER A 18 10.93 8.86 -7.92
C SER A 18 10.60 9.05 -6.45
N PHE A 19 9.95 10.15 -6.11
CA PHE A 19 9.27 10.30 -4.82
C PHE A 19 8.01 9.42 -4.87
N ALA A 20 8.22 8.12 -4.82
CA ALA A 20 7.12 7.16 -4.87
C ALA A 20 6.45 6.97 -3.51
N GLN A 21 7.09 7.42 -2.42
CA GLN A 21 6.59 7.28 -1.07
C GLN A 21 6.85 8.54 -0.26
N SER A 22 5.85 8.93 0.55
CA SER A 22 5.97 9.98 1.56
C SER A 22 5.56 9.37 2.89
N ILE A 23 6.44 9.43 3.88
CA ILE A 23 6.14 8.97 5.25
C ILE A 23 6.16 10.18 6.15
N VAL A 24 5.04 10.41 6.86
CA VAL A 24 4.89 11.49 7.82
C VAL A 24 4.64 10.88 9.19
N MET A 25 5.55 11.10 10.12
CA MET A 25 5.36 10.72 11.51
C MET A 25 4.61 11.86 12.23
N THR A 26 3.42 11.58 12.72
CA THR A 26 2.57 12.57 13.41
C THR A 26 2.81 12.60 14.90
N SER A 27 3.24 11.49 15.51
CA SER A 27 3.56 11.39 16.94
C SER A 27 4.41 10.16 17.25
N GLY A 28 5.10 10.16 18.39
CA GLY A 28 5.88 9.04 18.87
C GLY A 28 7.23 8.87 18.16
N THR A 29 7.81 7.67 18.31
CA THR A 29 9.06 7.25 17.64
C THR A 29 8.91 5.82 17.12
N ILE A 30 9.79 5.40 16.22
CA ILE A 30 9.88 4.02 15.76
C ILE A 30 10.86 3.17 16.58
N ASP A 31 11.37 3.71 17.69
CA ASP A 31 12.41 3.02 18.47
C ASP A 31 11.93 1.71 19.09
N PHE A 32 10.61 1.55 19.29
CA PHE A 32 10.01 0.31 19.79
C PHE A 32 10.40 -0.93 18.96
N ILE A 33 10.68 -0.75 17.66
CA ILE A 33 10.94 -1.86 16.74
C ILE A 33 12.30 -2.53 17.00
N LYS A 34 13.27 -1.81 17.59
CA LYS A 34 14.66 -2.28 17.73
C LYS A 34 14.82 -3.55 18.55
N ASP A 35 13.92 -3.77 19.52
CA ASP A 35 13.98 -4.90 20.42
C ASP A 35 12.92 -5.98 20.11
N GLN A 36 12.28 -5.89 18.95
CA GLN A 36 11.24 -6.83 18.55
C GLN A 36 11.78 -7.88 17.60
N GLN A 37 11.29 -9.12 17.75
CA GLN A 37 11.48 -10.21 16.80
C GLN A 37 10.22 -10.48 16.00
N VAL A 38 9.06 -10.20 16.58
CA VAL A 38 7.76 -10.41 15.95
C VAL A 38 6.90 -9.16 16.10
N ILE A 39 6.30 -8.72 15.01
CA ILE A 39 5.33 -7.63 14.97
C ILE A 39 4.00 -8.17 14.47
N GLN A 40 2.92 -7.89 15.19
CA GLN A 40 1.57 -8.20 14.75
C GLN A 40 1.04 -7.09 13.86
N PHE A 41 0.30 -7.47 12.82
CA PHE A 41 -0.40 -6.52 11.95
C PHE A 41 -1.90 -6.78 11.98
N THR A 42 -2.66 -5.69 11.92
CA THR A 42 -4.09 -5.72 11.62
C THR A 42 -4.40 -4.69 10.55
N PHE A 43 -5.38 -4.99 9.72
CA PHE A 43 -5.77 -4.15 8.59
C PHE A 43 -7.22 -3.73 8.74
N SER A 44 -7.50 -2.47 8.42
CA SER A 44 -8.83 -1.89 8.32
C SER A 44 -8.93 -1.01 7.08
N TYR A 45 -10.15 -0.70 6.71
CA TYR A 45 -10.51 0.09 5.53
C TYR A 45 -11.61 1.08 5.90
N ASP A 46 -11.56 1.51 7.16
CA ASP A 46 -12.58 2.38 7.73
C ASP A 46 -12.52 3.76 7.06
N GLU A 47 -13.68 4.24 6.62
CA GLU A 47 -13.83 5.54 5.96
C GLU A 47 -12.96 5.74 4.71
N MET A 48 -12.53 4.63 4.07
CA MET A 48 -11.68 4.69 2.89
C MET A 48 -12.35 5.45 1.75
N LEU A 49 -11.58 6.35 1.13
CA LEU A 49 -11.97 7.01 -0.11
C LEU A 49 -11.35 6.31 -1.32
N VAL A 50 -12.09 6.27 -2.42
CA VAL A 50 -11.60 5.79 -3.72
C VAL A 50 -11.75 6.92 -4.74
N GLY A 51 -10.64 7.55 -5.08
CA GLY A 51 -10.65 8.81 -5.81
C GLY A 51 -11.43 9.90 -5.06
N LYS A 52 -12.57 10.34 -5.59
CA LYS A 52 -13.42 11.38 -4.97
C LYS A 52 -14.67 10.84 -4.28
N LEU A 53 -14.80 9.54 -4.20
CA LEU A 53 -15.99 8.85 -3.69
C LEU A 53 -15.65 8.10 -2.42
N THR A 54 -16.65 7.88 -1.57
CA THR A 54 -16.54 6.84 -0.55
C THR A 54 -16.40 5.48 -1.22
N GLU A 55 -15.82 4.52 -0.53
CA GLU A 55 -15.71 3.17 -1.10
C GLU A 55 -17.06 2.60 -1.53
N SER A 56 -18.10 2.77 -0.71
CA SER A 56 -19.45 2.29 -1.05
C SER A 56 -19.96 2.90 -2.35
N GLU A 57 -19.88 4.23 -2.49
CA GLU A 57 -20.32 4.92 -3.71
C GLU A 57 -19.53 4.46 -4.94
N TYR A 58 -18.21 4.28 -4.79
CA TYR A 58 -17.37 3.79 -5.88
C TYR A 58 -17.76 2.37 -6.30
N VAL A 59 -17.91 1.47 -5.33
CA VAL A 59 -18.23 0.06 -5.56
C VAL A 59 -19.62 -0.08 -6.18
N ASP A 60 -20.62 0.64 -5.69
CA ASP A 60 -21.99 0.58 -6.22
C ASP A 60 -22.04 1.14 -7.65
N LYS A 61 -21.34 2.23 -7.92
CA LYS A 61 -21.20 2.79 -9.27
C LYS A 61 -20.54 1.77 -10.21
N LYS A 62 -19.43 1.19 -9.84
CA LYS A 62 -18.69 0.22 -10.69
C LYS A 62 -19.48 -1.06 -10.92
N SER A 63 -20.11 -1.59 -9.88
CA SER A 63 -20.96 -2.76 -9.99
C SER A 63 -22.11 -2.52 -10.96
N SER A 64 -22.79 -1.37 -10.86
CA SER A 64 -23.85 -0.97 -11.80
C SER A 64 -23.34 -0.84 -13.24
N GLU A 65 -22.19 -0.19 -13.46
CA GLU A 65 -21.57 -0.05 -14.78
C GLU A 65 -21.23 -1.42 -15.43
N TYR A 66 -20.80 -2.39 -14.63
CA TYR A 66 -20.48 -3.72 -15.14
C TYR A 66 -21.75 -4.55 -15.38
N ASN A 67 -22.73 -4.51 -14.49
CA ASN A 67 -24.02 -5.21 -14.67
C ASN A 67 -24.80 -4.66 -15.87
N ALA A 68 -24.67 -3.38 -16.19
CA ALA A 68 -25.28 -2.80 -17.40
C ALA A 68 -24.65 -3.36 -18.70
N LYS A 69 -23.43 -3.84 -18.67
CA LYS A 69 -22.75 -4.46 -19.82
C LYS A 69 -23.01 -5.95 -19.91
N GLU A 70 -23.07 -6.62 -18.76
CA GLU A 70 -23.23 -8.07 -18.64
C GLU A 70 -23.83 -8.39 -17.28
N GLU A 71 -24.97 -9.06 -17.25
CA GLU A 71 -25.69 -9.42 -16.03
C GLU A 71 -24.80 -10.25 -15.08
N GLY A 72 -24.77 -9.87 -13.79
CA GLY A 72 -23.99 -10.53 -12.76
C GLY A 72 -22.49 -10.21 -12.72
N LYS A 73 -21.96 -9.52 -13.76
CA LYS A 73 -20.53 -9.17 -13.82
C LYS A 73 -20.13 -8.15 -12.74
N GLY A 74 -21.03 -7.22 -12.43
CA GLY A 74 -20.83 -6.25 -11.37
C GLY A 74 -20.80 -6.89 -9.98
N ASP A 75 -21.62 -7.89 -9.76
CA ASP A 75 -21.64 -8.60 -8.48
C ASP A 75 -20.38 -9.42 -8.27
N GLN A 76 -19.88 -10.08 -9.32
CA GLN A 76 -18.61 -10.78 -9.29
C GLN A 76 -17.45 -9.80 -9.04
N TRP A 77 -17.44 -8.66 -9.69
CA TRP A 77 -16.43 -7.64 -9.49
C TRP A 77 -16.47 -7.08 -8.06
N LYS A 78 -17.67 -6.81 -7.52
CA LYS A 78 -17.86 -6.35 -6.14
C LYS A 78 -17.33 -7.37 -5.13
N ALA A 79 -17.62 -8.65 -5.34
CA ALA A 79 -17.08 -9.72 -4.49
C ALA A 79 -15.55 -9.79 -4.55
N ALA A 80 -14.96 -9.69 -5.74
CA ALA A 80 -13.51 -9.66 -5.93
C ALA A 80 -12.87 -8.43 -5.28
N TRP A 81 -13.48 -7.25 -5.40
CA TRP A 81 -12.99 -6.02 -4.76
C TRP A 81 -12.77 -6.19 -3.26
N TYR A 82 -13.75 -6.76 -2.55
CA TYR A 82 -13.60 -6.99 -1.11
C TYR A 82 -12.73 -8.21 -0.78
N GLY A 83 -12.78 -9.25 -1.58
CA GLY A 83 -11.98 -10.47 -1.41
C GLY A 83 -10.47 -10.23 -1.57
N ASP A 84 -10.09 -9.40 -2.53
CA ASP A 84 -8.67 -9.08 -2.83
C ASP A 84 -7.89 -8.50 -1.63
N ARG A 85 -8.58 -7.93 -0.64
CA ARG A 85 -7.96 -7.47 0.61
C ARG A 85 -7.26 -8.61 1.33
N LYS A 86 -8.01 -9.67 1.61
CA LYS A 86 -7.54 -10.86 2.34
C LYS A 86 -6.74 -11.82 1.47
N GLU A 87 -7.05 -11.89 0.19
CA GLU A 87 -6.44 -12.86 -0.71
C GLU A 87 -5.14 -12.35 -1.34
N ARG A 88 -4.99 -11.02 -1.47
CA ARG A 88 -3.87 -10.42 -2.19
C ARG A 88 -3.16 -9.32 -1.44
N PHE A 89 -3.87 -8.27 -1.02
CA PHE A 89 -3.22 -7.07 -0.48
C PHE A 89 -2.53 -7.34 0.86
N GLU A 90 -3.26 -7.85 1.84
CA GLU A 90 -2.72 -8.12 3.18
C GLU A 90 -1.59 -9.16 3.16
N PRO A 91 -1.73 -10.33 2.49
CA PRO A 91 -0.63 -11.29 2.40
C PRO A 91 0.60 -10.72 1.69
N LYS A 92 0.39 -9.92 0.63
CA LYS A 92 1.50 -9.31 -0.09
C LYS A 92 2.23 -8.25 0.72
N PHE A 93 1.50 -7.50 1.56
CA PHE A 93 2.11 -6.57 2.50
C PHE A 93 2.99 -7.31 3.50
N LEU A 94 2.48 -8.39 4.11
CA LEU A 94 3.23 -9.18 5.08
C LEU A 94 4.47 -9.85 4.45
N GLU A 95 4.32 -10.40 3.25
CA GLU A 95 5.45 -10.95 2.47
C GLU A 95 6.56 -9.91 2.25
N LEU A 96 6.17 -8.69 1.89
CA LEU A 96 7.14 -7.61 1.67
C LEU A 96 7.78 -7.14 2.97
N PHE A 97 7.01 -7.06 4.04
CA PHE A 97 7.52 -6.76 5.37
C PHE A 97 8.57 -7.78 5.77
N ASP A 98 8.25 -9.07 5.71
CA ASP A 98 9.18 -10.16 6.07
C ASP A 98 10.42 -10.15 5.19
N LYS A 99 10.26 -9.93 3.89
CA LYS A 99 11.39 -9.85 2.96
C LYS A 99 12.43 -8.81 3.36
N TYR A 100 12.00 -7.64 3.83
CA TYR A 100 12.91 -6.54 4.17
C TYR A 100 13.33 -6.55 5.65
N MET A 101 12.48 -7.03 6.55
CA MET A 101 12.72 -6.97 7.97
C MET A 101 13.39 -8.23 8.55
N SER A 102 13.32 -9.36 7.85
CA SER A 102 14.03 -10.58 8.25
C SER A 102 15.55 -10.40 8.29
N GLU A 103 16.10 -9.51 7.48
CA GLU A 103 17.55 -9.18 7.50
C GLU A 103 17.99 -8.58 8.85
N VAL A 104 17.07 -7.96 9.57
CA VAL A 104 17.30 -7.42 10.93
C VAL A 104 16.67 -8.27 12.04
N GLY A 105 16.18 -9.47 11.69
CA GLY A 105 15.65 -10.45 12.64
C GLY A 105 14.21 -10.21 13.08
N ILE A 106 13.43 -9.43 12.31
CA ILE A 106 12.03 -9.09 12.61
C ILE A 106 11.12 -9.74 11.57
N THR A 107 10.04 -10.37 12.01
CA THR A 107 9.04 -11.01 11.14
C THR A 107 7.62 -10.60 11.51
N ALA A 108 6.69 -10.72 10.57
CA ALA A 108 5.27 -10.58 10.84
C ALA A 108 4.71 -11.83 11.52
N GLY A 109 3.91 -11.67 12.56
CA GLY A 109 3.31 -12.79 13.28
C GLY A 109 2.47 -12.36 14.46
N THR A 110 1.88 -13.32 15.15
CA THR A 110 1.06 -13.08 16.34
C THR A 110 1.69 -13.63 17.61
N GLU A 111 2.35 -14.78 17.50
CA GLU A 111 2.95 -15.45 18.66
C GLU A 111 4.24 -14.72 19.06
N GLY A 112 4.31 -14.31 20.31
CA GLY A 112 5.44 -13.56 20.86
C GLY A 112 5.47 -12.08 20.51
N ALA A 113 4.51 -11.56 19.75
CA ALA A 113 4.43 -10.14 19.42
C ALA A 113 4.09 -9.31 20.66
N GLN A 114 4.91 -8.29 20.94
CA GLN A 114 4.66 -7.32 22.02
C GLN A 114 3.96 -6.06 21.50
N TYR A 115 4.03 -5.82 20.20
CA TYR A 115 3.41 -4.67 19.56
C TYR A 115 2.58 -5.09 18.36
N ARG A 116 1.51 -4.34 18.16
CA ARG A 116 0.63 -4.42 16.99
C ARG A 116 0.71 -3.13 16.21
N ILE A 117 0.87 -3.26 14.90
CA ILE A 117 0.70 -2.15 13.96
C ILE A 117 -0.68 -2.30 13.33
N GLU A 118 -1.54 -1.34 13.63
CA GLU A 118 -2.87 -1.24 12.99
C GLU A 118 -2.73 -0.36 11.77
N ILE A 119 -3.02 -0.91 10.60
CA ILE A 119 -2.95 -0.23 9.31
C ILE A 119 -4.37 0.03 8.84
N ASN A 120 -4.72 1.29 8.61
CA ASN A 120 -5.94 1.65 7.91
C ASN A 120 -5.59 2.14 6.50
N THR A 121 -6.33 1.68 5.50
CA THR A 121 -6.26 2.25 4.16
C THR A 121 -7.22 3.44 4.12
N ASP A 122 -6.67 4.65 4.06
CA ASP A 122 -7.46 5.88 4.09
C ASP A 122 -7.92 6.30 2.70
N PHE A 123 -7.09 6.02 1.69
CA PHE A 123 -7.35 6.44 0.31
C PHE A 123 -6.78 5.46 -0.70
N THR A 124 -7.48 5.28 -1.80
CA THR A 124 -7.01 4.52 -2.97
C THR A 124 -7.36 5.28 -4.25
N GLU A 125 -6.36 5.50 -5.11
CA GLU A 125 -6.56 5.89 -6.50
C GLU A 125 -6.23 4.68 -7.37
N PRO A 126 -7.22 4.05 -8.02
CA PRO A 126 -6.97 2.87 -8.85
C PRO A 126 -6.09 3.14 -10.07
N GLY A 127 -5.96 4.41 -10.42
CA GLY A 127 -5.28 4.83 -11.63
C GLY A 127 -6.07 4.54 -12.91
N TRP A 128 -5.65 5.13 -13.99
CA TRP A 128 -6.19 4.88 -15.32
C TRP A 128 -5.21 5.29 -16.41
N ASN A 129 -5.35 4.68 -17.59
CA ASN A 129 -4.57 5.00 -18.76
C ASN A 129 -5.51 5.06 -19.98
N VAL A 130 -5.63 6.24 -20.58
CA VAL A 130 -6.43 6.46 -21.77
C VAL A 130 -5.59 7.20 -22.82
N GLY A 131 -4.96 6.45 -23.69
CA GLY A 131 -4.11 6.98 -24.74
C GLY A 131 -2.94 7.81 -24.19
N VAL A 132 -2.97 9.12 -24.41
CA VAL A 132 -1.91 10.05 -23.99
C VAL A 132 -2.05 10.55 -22.55
N MET A 133 -3.17 10.27 -21.90
CA MET A 133 -3.44 10.69 -20.52
C MET A 133 -3.42 9.47 -19.58
N ARG A 134 -2.80 9.65 -18.43
CA ARG A 134 -2.75 8.62 -17.38
C ARG A 134 -2.84 9.25 -16.00
N GLN A 135 -3.44 8.50 -15.08
CA GLN A 135 -3.37 8.73 -13.64
C GLN A 135 -2.64 7.55 -13.02
N ASN A 136 -1.62 7.83 -12.22
CA ASN A 136 -0.93 6.76 -11.49
C ASN A 136 -1.85 6.23 -10.38
N ALA A 137 -1.75 4.94 -10.09
CA ALA A 137 -2.35 4.38 -8.91
C ALA A 137 -1.59 4.87 -7.67
N SER A 138 -2.33 5.10 -6.58
CA SER A 138 -1.75 5.43 -5.27
C SER A 138 -2.60 4.88 -4.14
N VAL A 139 -1.98 4.67 -2.99
CA VAL A 139 -2.63 4.24 -1.75
C VAL A 139 -2.05 5.06 -0.62
N ASP A 140 -2.92 5.62 0.22
CA ASP A 140 -2.53 6.29 1.45
C ASP A 140 -2.93 5.41 2.64
N LEU A 141 -1.99 5.20 3.55
CA LEU A 141 -2.16 4.37 4.73
C LEU A 141 -1.90 5.21 5.98
N SER A 142 -2.74 5.06 6.98
CA SER A 142 -2.42 5.47 8.33
C SER A 142 -2.05 4.25 9.19
N CYS A 143 -1.03 4.42 10.03
CA CYS A 143 -0.51 3.36 10.87
C CYS A 143 -0.53 3.81 12.33
N LYS A 144 -1.05 2.95 13.22
CA LYS A 144 -1.02 3.15 14.67
C LYS A 144 -0.29 1.99 15.32
N VAL A 145 0.68 2.31 16.16
CA VAL A 145 1.40 1.30 16.94
C VAL A 145 0.77 1.20 18.32
N LYS A 146 0.42 -0.01 18.73
CA LYS A 146 -0.11 -0.30 20.06
C LYS A 146 0.71 -1.39 20.73
N LYS A 147 1.02 -1.21 22.00
CA LYS A 147 1.55 -2.29 22.83
C LYS A 147 0.42 -3.29 23.09
N ILE A 148 0.70 -4.56 22.88
CA ILE A 148 -0.25 -5.63 23.20
C ILE A 148 -0.17 -5.81 24.72
N GLU A 149 -1.24 -5.47 25.42
CA GLU A 149 -1.36 -5.81 26.83
C GLU A 149 -1.54 -7.33 26.90
N THR A 150 -0.57 -8.02 27.48
CA THR A 150 -0.75 -9.42 27.88
C THR A 150 -1.82 -9.41 28.96
N GLY A 151 -3.05 -9.77 28.58
CA GLY A 151 -4.12 -9.94 29.56
C GLY A 151 -3.76 -11.07 30.49
N GLU A 152 -3.17 -10.75 31.62
CA GLU A 152 -3.31 -11.57 32.79
C GLU A 152 -4.80 -11.45 33.22
N GLN A 153 -5.57 -12.51 32.95
CA GLN A 153 -6.85 -12.73 33.58
C GLN A 153 -6.65 -13.23 35.01
#